data_e18329199974d2726b4ad1296b06a8e3
#
_entry.id   e18329199974d2726b4ad1296b06a8e3
#
_cell.length_a   1.000
_cell.length_b   1.000
_cell.length_c   1.000
_cell.angle_alpha   90.00
_cell.angle_beta   90.00
_cell.angle_gamma   90.00
#
_symmetry.space_group_name_H-M   'P 1'
#
loop_
_entity.id
_entity.type
_entity.pdbx_description
1 polymer ?
#
loop_
_entity_poly.entity_id
_entity_poly.type
_entity_poly.pdbx_seq_one_letter_code
_entity_poly.pdbx_strand_id
1 'polypeptide(L)'
;MSLHLNNFTENSNAACLANEIADQLQNETCKNAFHFSSTPGTKPKVPNFDKFLDDCDINDNNTVDGVILPVCVPRLDPFLVFSNYTKSQYAKYLKNSNYTGVGIGSEDIWMVVILSTNTSTGSFSGAASLIANVSMGNYTLALFLGFLLLFRWAEML
;
A
#
# COMPACT_ATOMS: atom_id res chain seq x y z
N MET A 1 -18.34 12.18 10.32
CA MET A 1 -16.90 12.46 10.49
C MET A 1 -16.23 12.29 9.13
N SER A 2 -15.87 13.38 8.49
CA SER A 2 -15.25 13.34 7.16
C SER A 2 -13.81 12.85 7.30
N LEU A 3 -13.48 11.71 6.73
CA LEU A 3 -12.10 11.27 6.60
C LEU A 3 -11.45 12.12 5.50
N HIS A 4 -10.65 13.08 5.89
CA HIS A 4 -9.76 13.75 4.96
C HIS A 4 -8.60 12.80 4.63
N LEU A 5 -8.81 11.96 3.63
CA LEU A 5 -7.74 11.17 3.05
C LEU A 5 -6.89 12.08 2.15
N ASN A 6 -5.58 11.91 2.23
CA ASN A 6 -4.67 12.60 1.35
C ASN A 6 -4.94 12.23 -0.13
N ASN A 7 -4.66 13.15 -1.03
CA ASN A 7 -4.65 12.85 -2.46
C ASN A 7 -3.35 12.10 -2.78
N PHE A 8 -3.44 10.78 -2.89
CA PHE A 8 -2.30 9.95 -3.27
C PHE A 8 -2.15 9.89 -4.79
N THR A 9 -0.91 9.91 -5.25
CA THR A 9 -0.57 9.53 -6.63
C THR A 9 -0.17 8.06 -6.69
N GLU A 10 -0.44 7.41 -7.80
CA GLU A 10 -0.01 6.02 -7.98
C GLU A 10 1.52 5.92 -8.03
N ASN A 11 2.06 4.97 -7.29
CA ASN A 11 3.44 4.55 -7.37
C ASN A 11 3.49 3.13 -7.93
N SER A 12 3.90 3.00 -9.19
CA SER A 12 3.87 1.71 -9.89
C SER A 12 4.84 0.68 -9.29
N ASN A 13 6.00 1.11 -8.82
CA ASN A 13 6.95 0.22 -8.17
C ASN A 13 6.40 -0.28 -6.82
N ALA A 14 5.77 0.60 -6.06
CA ALA A 14 5.09 0.22 -4.82
C ALA A 14 3.90 -0.72 -5.10
N ALA A 15 3.16 -0.52 -6.17
CA ALA A 15 2.08 -1.43 -6.57
C ALA A 15 2.62 -2.82 -6.97
N CYS A 16 3.72 -2.88 -7.70
CA CYS A 16 4.42 -4.14 -7.99
C CYS A 16 4.78 -4.87 -6.70
N LEU A 17 5.45 -4.19 -5.78
CA LEU A 17 5.86 -4.76 -4.49
C LEU A 17 4.65 -5.20 -3.66
N ALA A 18 3.58 -4.42 -3.64
CA ALA A 18 2.36 -4.77 -2.91
C ALA A 18 1.74 -6.08 -3.44
N ASN A 19 1.74 -6.29 -4.75
CA ASN A 19 1.28 -7.54 -5.36
C ASN A 19 2.17 -8.73 -5.01
N GLU A 20 3.48 -8.58 -5.06
CA GLU A 20 4.43 -9.65 -4.67
C GLU A 20 4.25 -10.05 -3.20
N ILE A 21 4.08 -9.06 -2.32
CA ILE A 21 3.83 -9.32 -0.90
C ILE A 21 2.48 -10.01 -0.69
N ALA A 22 1.42 -9.55 -1.35
CA ALA A 22 0.09 -10.17 -1.22
C ALA A 22 0.11 -11.63 -1.69
N ASP A 23 0.80 -11.93 -2.80
CA ASP A 23 0.98 -13.28 -3.31
C ASP A 23 1.75 -14.16 -2.30
N GLN A 24 2.82 -13.65 -1.74
CA GLN A 24 3.61 -14.36 -0.72
C GLN A 24 2.78 -14.68 0.54
N LEU A 25 1.88 -13.77 0.94
CA LEU A 25 1.13 -13.90 2.19
C LEU A 25 -0.08 -14.82 2.09
N GLN A 26 -0.50 -15.27 0.89
CA GLN A 26 -1.69 -16.13 0.76
C GLN A 26 -1.59 -17.45 1.55
N ASN A 27 -0.40 -17.93 1.86
CA ASN A 27 -0.17 -19.12 2.67
C ASN A 27 -0.07 -18.82 4.18
N GLU A 28 -0.14 -17.56 4.57
CA GLU A 28 -0.03 -17.13 5.95
C GLU A 28 -1.42 -16.99 6.62
N THR A 29 -1.43 -17.09 7.95
CA THR A 29 -2.67 -16.94 8.72
C THR A 29 -2.96 -15.47 9.02
N CYS A 30 -4.23 -15.09 9.04
CA CYS A 30 -4.65 -13.72 9.37
C CYS A 30 -4.24 -13.24 10.76
N LYS A 31 -3.94 -14.14 11.70
CA LYS A 31 -3.55 -13.78 13.07
C LYS A 31 -2.33 -12.88 13.14
N ASN A 32 -1.45 -12.95 12.14
CA ASN A 32 -0.18 -12.25 12.12
C ASN A 32 -0.12 -11.12 11.10
N ALA A 33 -1.26 -10.61 10.63
CA ALA A 33 -1.29 -9.58 9.58
C ALA A 33 -0.39 -8.37 9.92
N PHE A 34 -0.47 -7.86 11.14
CA PHE A 34 0.37 -6.73 11.57
C PHE A 34 1.86 -7.08 11.71
N HIS A 35 2.19 -8.36 11.88
CA HIS A 35 3.58 -8.81 11.94
C HIS A 35 4.32 -8.56 10.63
N PHE A 36 3.61 -8.60 9.51
CA PHE A 36 4.16 -8.37 8.18
C PHE A 36 4.17 -6.89 7.76
N SER A 37 3.71 -6.00 8.62
CA SER A 37 3.76 -4.56 8.36
C SER A 37 5.17 -3.99 8.56
N SER A 38 5.44 -2.85 7.95
CA SER A 38 6.62 -2.05 8.25
C SER A 38 6.22 -0.67 8.78
N THR A 39 7.09 -0.12 9.61
CA THR A 39 7.05 1.28 10.04
C THR A 39 8.27 2.00 9.48
N PRO A 40 8.30 3.34 9.42
CA PRO A 40 9.49 4.05 8.95
C PRO A 40 10.75 3.60 9.69
N GLY A 41 11.80 3.29 8.94
CA GLY A 41 13.05 2.78 9.47
C GLY A 41 13.09 1.28 9.79
N THR A 42 12.02 0.54 9.54
CA THR A 42 11.98 -0.91 9.74
C THR A 42 11.72 -1.66 8.43
N LYS A 43 12.27 -2.86 8.34
CA LYS A 43 12.01 -3.78 7.22
C LYS A 43 10.84 -4.71 7.59
N PRO A 44 9.92 -5.00 6.67
CA PRO A 44 8.85 -5.95 6.94
C PRO A 44 9.41 -7.37 7.09
N LYS A 45 8.77 -8.18 7.92
CA LYS A 45 9.14 -9.59 8.12
C LYS A 45 8.45 -10.50 7.10
N VAL A 46 8.43 -10.09 5.85
CA VAL A 46 7.88 -10.85 4.74
C VAL A 46 8.98 -11.73 4.15
N PRO A 47 8.75 -13.05 4.02
CA PRO A 47 9.73 -13.92 3.35
C PRO A 47 10.03 -13.44 1.93
N ASN A 48 11.27 -13.55 1.49
CA ASN A 48 11.73 -13.15 0.16
C ASN A 48 11.60 -11.65 -0.17
N PHE A 49 11.48 -10.80 0.83
CA PHE A 49 11.27 -9.37 0.62
C PHE A 49 12.35 -8.72 -0.27
N ASP A 50 13.62 -9.05 -0.05
CA ASP A 50 14.71 -8.50 -0.85
C ASP A 50 14.61 -8.91 -2.33
N LYS A 51 14.18 -10.15 -2.60
CA LYS A 51 13.92 -10.61 -3.97
C LYS A 51 12.80 -9.81 -4.63
N PHE A 52 11.74 -9.50 -3.90
CA PHE A 52 10.62 -8.69 -4.42
C PHE A 52 11.05 -7.26 -4.75
N LEU A 53 11.96 -6.68 -3.96
CA LEU A 53 12.54 -5.37 -4.29
C LEU A 53 13.27 -5.42 -5.63
N ASP A 54 14.09 -6.46 -5.86
CA ASP A 54 14.79 -6.65 -7.12
C ASP A 54 13.83 -6.87 -8.29
N ASP A 55 12.83 -7.72 -8.12
CA ASP A 55 11.81 -8.01 -9.15
C ASP A 55 11.00 -6.77 -9.54
N CYS A 56 10.80 -5.85 -8.61
CA CYS A 56 10.07 -4.59 -8.82
C CYS A 56 10.98 -3.38 -9.11
N ASP A 57 12.27 -3.60 -9.33
CA ASP A 57 13.25 -2.54 -9.60
C ASP A 57 13.27 -1.44 -8.54
N ILE A 58 13.30 -1.85 -7.27
CA ILE A 58 13.32 -0.96 -6.12
C ILE A 58 14.66 -1.08 -5.39
N ASN A 59 15.32 0.06 -5.15
CA ASN A 59 16.48 0.11 -4.27
C ASN A 59 16.03 0.05 -2.80
N ASP A 60 16.62 -0.85 -2.01
CA ASP A 60 16.30 -1.03 -0.59
C ASP A 60 16.40 0.29 0.22
N ASN A 61 17.41 1.10 -0.06
CA ASN A 61 17.60 2.39 0.61
C ASN A 61 16.45 3.39 0.34
N ASN A 62 15.67 3.18 -0.71
CA ASN A 62 14.56 4.05 -1.09
C ASN A 62 13.21 3.62 -0.47
N THR A 63 13.21 2.63 0.42
CA THR A 63 12.02 2.13 1.13
C THR A 63 11.94 2.57 2.59
N VAL A 64 13.01 3.13 3.14
CA VAL A 64 13.22 3.35 4.58
C VAL A 64 12.12 4.20 5.22
N ASP A 65 11.69 5.26 4.55
CA ASP A 65 10.67 6.18 5.06
C ASP A 65 9.24 5.79 4.66
N GLY A 66 9.10 4.78 3.82
CA GLY A 66 7.80 4.26 3.42
C GLY A 66 7.18 3.35 4.48
N VAL A 67 5.92 2.98 4.27
CA VAL A 67 5.23 2.01 5.11
C VAL A 67 4.52 0.96 4.26
N ILE A 68 4.51 -0.27 4.76
CA ILE A 68 3.85 -1.43 4.16
C ILE A 68 2.77 -1.91 5.10
N LEU A 69 1.53 -1.90 4.65
CA LEU A 69 0.34 -2.05 5.47
C LEU A 69 -0.52 -3.23 4.96
N PRO A 70 -0.18 -4.48 5.28
CA PRO A 70 -1.00 -5.63 4.91
C PRO A 70 -2.22 -5.77 5.82
N VAL A 71 -3.36 -6.14 5.21
CA VAL A 71 -4.56 -6.58 5.92
C VAL A 71 -5.00 -7.92 5.37
N CYS A 72 -5.62 -8.73 6.21
CA CYS A 72 -6.18 -10.02 5.87
C CYS A 72 -7.68 -10.01 6.21
N VAL A 73 -8.51 -10.10 5.18
CA VAL A 73 -9.97 -9.99 5.32
C VAL A 73 -10.64 -11.07 4.48
N PRO A 74 -11.51 -11.91 5.07
CA PRO A 74 -12.23 -12.93 4.33
C PRO A 74 -12.95 -12.34 3.12
N ARG A 75 -12.71 -12.91 1.95
CA ARG A 75 -13.29 -12.51 0.65
C ARG A 75 -12.99 -11.06 0.26
N LEU A 76 -12.01 -10.42 0.91
CA LEU A 76 -11.73 -8.98 0.75
C LEU A 76 -13.01 -8.14 0.85
N ASP A 77 -13.86 -8.46 1.85
CA ASP A 77 -15.07 -7.70 2.10
C ASP A 77 -14.72 -6.21 2.21
N PRO A 78 -15.28 -5.36 1.34
CA PRO A 78 -14.88 -3.97 1.24
C PRO A 78 -15.04 -3.18 2.55
N PHE A 79 -16.11 -3.40 3.27
CA PHE A 79 -16.36 -2.72 4.54
C PHE A 79 -15.31 -3.09 5.59
N LEU A 80 -14.98 -4.37 5.69
CA LEU A 80 -13.97 -4.85 6.63
C LEU A 80 -12.56 -4.36 6.23
N VAL A 81 -12.23 -4.35 4.95
CA VAL A 81 -10.97 -3.80 4.45
C VAL A 81 -10.86 -2.32 4.85
N PHE A 82 -11.87 -1.53 4.55
CA PHE A 82 -11.91 -0.12 4.92
C PHE A 82 -11.74 0.09 6.42
N SER A 83 -12.47 -0.68 7.25
CA SER A 83 -12.35 -0.62 8.70
C SER A 83 -10.95 -0.98 9.18
N ASN A 84 -10.30 -1.98 8.59
CA ASN A 84 -8.94 -2.37 8.95
C ASN A 84 -7.92 -1.27 8.66
N TYR A 85 -8.14 -0.45 7.64
CA TYR A 85 -7.26 0.67 7.36
C TYR A 85 -7.59 1.93 8.16
N THR A 86 -8.85 2.22 8.39
CA THR A 86 -9.29 3.50 8.97
C THR A 86 -9.52 3.48 10.48
N LYS A 87 -9.73 2.29 11.06
CA LYS A 87 -10.01 2.10 12.49
C LYS A 87 -8.91 1.32 13.21
N SER A 88 -7.77 1.13 12.59
CA SER A 88 -6.60 0.45 13.16
C SER A 88 -5.45 1.43 13.34
N GLN A 89 -4.31 0.89 13.80
CA GLN A 89 -3.05 1.63 13.85
C GLN A 89 -2.58 2.17 12.49
N TYR A 90 -3.10 1.66 11.37
CA TYR A 90 -2.78 2.15 10.03
C TYR A 90 -3.36 3.53 9.71
N ALA A 91 -4.42 3.92 10.40
CA ALA A 91 -5.10 5.20 10.14
C ALA A 91 -4.16 6.42 10.24
N LYS A 92 -3.20 6.39 11.15
CA LYS A 92 -2.23 7.48 11.32
C LYS A 92 -1.37 7.72 10.08
N TYR A 93 -1.05 6.65 9.33
CA TYR A 93 -0.26 6.77 8.10
C TYR A 93 -1.09 7.33 6.95
N LEU A 94 -2.34 6.88 6.81
CA LEU A 94 -3.26 7.34 5.77
C LEU A 94 -3.61 8.84 5.92
N LYS A 95 -3.52 9.37 7.12
CA LYS A 95 -3.79 10.79 7.43
C LYS A 95 -2.54 11.66 7.39
N ASN A 96 -1.36 11.06 7.31
CA ASN A 96 -0.10 11.79 7.34
C ASN A 96 0.24 12.35 5.96
N SER A 97 0.32 13.67 5.84
CA SER A 97 0.59 14.39 4.59
C SER A 97 1.98 14.16 4.00
N ASN A 98 2.90 13.55 4.75
CA ASN A 98 4.22 13.16 4.23
C ASN A 98 4.11 12.03 3.21
N TYR A 99 3.06 11.22 3.27
CA TYR A 99 2.80 10.17 2.28
C TYR A 99 2.00 10.75 1.12
N THR A 100 2.60 10.71 -0.05
CA THR A 100 2.08 11.31 -1.29
C THR A 100 1.79 10.29 -2.37
N GLY A 101 2.40 9.12 -2.29
CA GLY A 101 2.22 8.05 -3.25
C GLY A 101 1.63 6.79 -2.62
N VAL A 102 0.97 5.96 -3.42
CA VAL A 102 0.35 4.72 -3.00
C VAL A 102 0.54 3.62 -4.03
N GLY A 103 0.86 2.42 -3.56
CA GLY A 103 0.78 1.19 -4.33
C GLY A 103 -0.16 0.23 -3.63
N ILE A 104 -1.05 -0.42 -4.38
CA ILE A 104 -2.03 -1.37 -3.85
C ILE A 104 -1.89 -2.68 -4.60
N GLY A 105 -1.83 -3.77 -3.85
CA GLY A 105 -1.85 -5.13 -4.36
C GLY A 105 -2.78 -6.00 -3.55
N SER A 106 -3.31 -7.04 -4.16
CA SER A 106 -4.18 -7.98 -3.47
C SER A 106 -4.06 -9.39 -4.07
N GLU A 107 -4.17 -10.38 -3.21
CA GLU A 107 -4.22 -11.79 -3.60
C GLU A 107 -5.05 -12.55 -2.55
N ASP A 108 -6.06 -13.30 -3.00
CA ASP A 108 -6.97 -14.06 -2.16
C ASP A 108 -7.61 -13.18 -1.07
N ILE A 109 -7.31 -13.42 0.19
CA ILE A 109 -7.83 -12.69 1.35
C ILE A 109 -6.88 -11.57 1.83
N TRP A 110 -5.77 -11.36 1.15
CA TRP A 110 -4.78 -10.36 1.50
C TRP A 110 -4.87 -9.13 0.61
N MET A 111 -4.79 -7.97 1.23
CA MET A 111 -4.58 -6.69 0.56
C MET A 111 -3.37 -6.01 1.20
N VAL A 112 -2.51 -5.43 0.38
CA VAL A 112 -1.33 -4.70 0.81
C VAL A 112 -1.40 -3.29 0.25
N VAL A 113 -1.33 -2.30 1.12
CA VAL A 113 -1.16 -0.90 0.76
C VAL A 113 0.24 -0.47 1.14
N ILE A 114 0.95 0.10 0.19
CA ILE A 114 2.27 0.70 0.41
C ILE A 114 2.13 2.20 0.21
N LEU A 115 2.55 2.97 1.20
CA LEU A 115 2.58 4.43 1.12
C LEU A 115 4.01 4.90 0.94
N SER A 116 4.23 5.73 -0.06
CA SER A 116 5.53 6.32 -0.38
C SER A 116 5.56 7.81 -0.09
N THR A 117 6.76 8.32 0.15
CA THR A 117 7.02 9.75 0.28
C THR A 117 7.62 10.30 -1.02
N ASN A 118 7.72 11.62 -1.14
CA ASN A 118 8.42 12.27 -2.25
C ASN A 118 9.92 12.45 -1.99
N THR A 119 10.45 11.87 -0.91
CA THR A 119 11.87 11.87 -0.60
C THR A 119 12.57 10.69 -1.27
N SER A 120 13.89 10.79 -1.46
CA SER A 120 14.69 9.70 -2.04
C SER A 120 14.64 8.42 -1.20
N THR A 121 14.52 8.55 0.12
CA THR A 121 14.53 7.43 1.07
C THR A 121 13.15 6.79 1.30
N GLY A 122 12.11 7.29 0.67
CA GLY A 122 10.75 6.75 0.81
C GLY A 122 9.98 6.66 -0.51
N SER A 123 10.65 6.83 -1.65
CA SER A 123 10.01 6.89 -2.97
C SER A 123 9.73 5.54 -3.60
N PHE A 124 10.31 4.45 -3.10
CA PHE A 124 10.27 3.10 -3.72
C PHE A 124 10.80 3.10 -5.16
N SER A 125 11.76 3.97 -5.44
CA SER A 125 12.38 4.08 -6.76
C SER A 125 13.58 3.14 -6.90
N GLY A 126 13.92 2.81 -8.14
CA GLY A 126 15.13 2.09 -8.49
C GLY A 126 16.37 2.98 -8.51
N ALA A 127 17.55 2.36 -8.70
CA ALA A 127 18.82 3.08 -8.76
C ALA A 127 18.93 4.03 -9.98
N ALA A 128 18.10 3.83 -11.02
CA ALA A 128 18.16 4.57 -12.29
C ALA A 128 17.09 5.66 -12.43
N SER A 129 16.29 5.96 -11.41
CA SER A 129 15.12 6.84 -11.54
C SER A 129 15.45 8.33 -11.42
N LEU A 130 16.44 8.79 -12.17
CA LEU A 130 16.63 10.24 -12.40
C LEU A 130 15.73 10.78 -13.52
N ILE A 131 14.91 9.92 -14.15
CA ILE A 131 14.07 10.33 -15.27
C ILE A 131 12.72 9.62 -15.15
N ALA A 132 11.76 10.16 -14.48
CA ALA A 132 10.36 9.97 -14.85
C ALA A 132 9.43 10.81 -13.99
N ASN A 133 9.36 12.08 -14.25
CA ASN A 133 8.10 12.78 -14.15
C ASN A 133 7.27 12.46 -15.39
N VAL A 134 6.93 11.21 -15.60
CA VAL A 134 5.86 10.88 -16.54
C VAL A 134 4.58 10.87 -15.72
N SER A 135 3.84 11.95 -15.84
CA SER A 135 2.45 12.06 -15.46
C SER A 135 1.64 10.99 -16.19
N MET A 136 1.57 9.80 -15.64
CA MET A 136 0.56 8.82 -16.03
C MET A 136 -0.68 9.12 -15.19
N GLY A 137 -1.45 10.10 -15.67
CA GLY A 137 -2.60 10.60 -14.98
C GLY A 137 -3.75 9.59 -14.85
N ASN A 138 -4.49 9.74 -13.79
CA ASN A 138 -5.94 9.57 -13.64
C ASN A 138 -6.56 8.18 -13.53
N TYR A 139 -5.90 7.06 -13.83
CA TYR A 139 -6.61 5.76 -13.82
C TYR A 139 -6.73 5.13 -12.42
N THR A 140 -5.83 5.40 -11.53
CA THR A 140 -5.84 4.83 -10.17
C THR A 140 -6.60 5.65 -9.16
N LEU A 141 -6.70 6.96 -9.36
CA LEU A 141 -7.67 7.77 -8.61
C LEU A 141 -9.09 7.26 -8.86
N ALA A 142 -9.39 6.77 -10.08
CA ALA A 142 -10.66 6.17 -10.41
C ALA A 142 -10.90 4.84 -9.69
N LEU A 143 -9.87 4.00 -9.50
CA LEU A 143 -10.01 2.74 -8.74
C LEU A 143 -10.15 2.98 -7.24
N PHE A 144 -9.43 3.94 -6.67
CA PHE A 144 -9.55 4.30 -5.26
C PHE A 144 -10.87 5.05 -4.98
N LEU A 145 -11.28 5.96 -5.87
CA LEU A 145 -12.59 6.61 -5.83
C LEU A 145 -13.72 5.63 -6.13
N GLY A 146 -13.54 4.67 -7.05
CA GLY A 146 -14.49 3.60 -7.30
C GLY A 146 -14.64 2.68 -6.10
N PHE A 147 -13.55 2.37 -5.42
CA PHE A 147 -13.56 1.62 -4.17
C PHE A 147 -14.29 2.41 -3.07
N LEU A 148 -14.03 3.72 -2.92
CA LEU A 148 -14.74 4.59 -1.96
C LEU A 148 -16.22 4.81 -2.33
N LEU A 149 -16.57 4.84 -3.62
CA LEU A 149 -17.97 4.99 -4.07
C LEU A 149 -18.76 3.69 -3.87
N LEU A 150 -18.14 2.53 -4.03
CA LEU A 150 -18.77 1.26 -3.68
C LEU A 150 -19.10 1.17 -2.19
N PHE A 151 -18.29 1.77 -1.33
CA PHE A 151 -18.56 1.87 0.10
C PHE A 151 -19.74 2.79 0.42
N ARG A 152 -19.86 3.89 -0.30
CA ARG A 152 -21.02 4.81 -0.13
C ARG A 152 -22.35 4.16 -0.52
N TRP A 153 -22.33 3.29 -1.50
CA TRP A 153 -23.53 2.53 -1.91
C TRP A 153 -23.92 1.45 -0.91
N ALA A 154 -22.95 0.83 -0.24
CA ALA A 154 -23.21 -0.16 0.80
C ALA A 154 -23.82 0.46 2.07
N GLU A 155 -23.55 1.74 2.35
CA GLU A 155 -24.17 2.46 3.47
C GLU A 155 -25.62 2.92 3.18
N MET A 156 -26.04 2.91 1.90
CA MET A 156 -27.41 3.29 1.50
C MET A 156 -28.34 2.11 1.27
N LEU A 157 -27.89 0.88 1.46
CA LEU A 157 -28.70 -0.35 1.42
C LEU A 157 -28.80 -0.96 2.80
#